data_e561ead659427d60e2efda7499b7a66f
#
_entry.id   e561ead659427d60e2efda7499b7a66f
#
_cell.length_a   1.000
_cell.length_b   1.000
_cell.length_c   1.000
_cell.angle_alpha   90.00
_cell.angle_beta   90.00
_cell.angle_gamma   90.00
#
_symmetry.space_group_name_H-M   'P 1'
#
loop_
_entity.id
_entity.type
_entity.pdbx_description
1 polymer ?
#
loop_
_entity_poly.entity_id
_entity_poly.type
_entity_poly.pdbx_seq_one_letter_code
_entity_poly.pdbx_strand_id
1 'polypeptide(L)'
;MLSILNVVAPVFALVAVGFLAVRFRLYPATGVRGLLTFVNNFATPCLLFRAALSVDFQSVFNPQIIIGFYTGAIIAFTLGIFLSRTVFGDTPGEAAASGFGGMFSNCVLLGIPIIQRAFGDAALPTIYSILSLHAAILMTLAMLVIELSRRDGTSLGKAVTIAGRRIVTNPLLIGLGLGLIGNFAGLQLIEAADAFTLMMAMAVVPVALFGLGGALNEYQLRENWTQALAMSGLKLFVQPAIAWVLLVPVFHVEHETARYAVVLAAMPTGINAYIFATIYNRSVDVAANTVLISTALSVLSISMWLYIMSF
;
A
#
# COMPACT_ATOMS: atom_id res chain seq x y z
N MET A 1 18.14 18.49 -1.56
CA MET A 1 17.70 17.91 -2.85
C MET A 1 18.50 16.68 -3.27
N LEU A 2 19.86 16.71 -3.30
CA LEU A 2 20.66 15.52 -3.62
C LEU A 2 20.40 14.31 -2.70
N SER A 3 20.17 14.55 -1.40
CA SER A 3 19.84 13.47 -0.44
C SER A 3 18.50 12.78 -0.75
N ILE A 4 17.48 13.52 -1.15
CA ILE A 4 16.17 12.98 -1.53
C ILE A 4 16.29 12.15 -2.80
N LEU A 5 17.05 12.64 -3.80
CA LEU A 5 17.30 11.89 -5.02
C LEU A 5 18.01 10.56 -4.74
N ASN A 6 19.00 10.56 -3.83
CA ASN A 6 19.70 9.34 -3.42
C ASN A 6 18.78 8.32 -2.69
N VAL A 7 17.70 8.77 -2.10
CA VAL A 7 16.68 7.89 -1.50
C VAL A 7 15.78 7.28 -2.58
N VAL A 8 15.24 8.13 -3.44
CA VAL A 8 14.17 7.76 -4.39
C VAL A 8 14.73 7.06 -5.63
N ALA A 9 15.85 7.53 -6.18
CA ALA A 9 16.37 7.05 -7.46
C ALA A 9 16.69 5.55 -7.50
N PRO A 10 17.32 4.90 -6.50
CA PRO A 10 17.60 3.47 -6.57
C PRO A 10 16.34 2.61 -6.54
N VAL A 11 15.30 3.05 -5.80
CA VAL A 11 14.01 2.36 -5.72
C VAL A 11 13.32 2.38 -7.09
N PHE A 12 13.23 3.56 -7.70
CA PHE A 12 12.62 3.69 -9.02
C PHE A 12 13.50 3.15 -10.15
N ALA A 13 14.81 3.11 -9.98
CA ALA A 13 15.70 2.42 -10.92
C ALA A 13 15.40 0.92 -10.98
N LEU A 14 15.16 0.26 -9.83
CA LEU A 14 14.73 -1.14 -9.81
C LEU A 14 13.37 -1.35 -10.49
N VAL A 15 12.42 -0.44 -10.26
CA VAL A 15 11.12 -0.46 -10.96
C VAL A 15 11.33 -0.28 -12.47
N ALA A 16 12.17 0.67 -12.89
CA ALA A 16 12.48 0.91 -14.30
C ALA A 16 13.17 -0.31 -14.95
N VAL A 17 14.11 -0.94 -14.26
CA VAL A 17 14.77 -2.17 -14.76
C VAL A 17 13.75 -3.29 -14.96
N GLY A 18 12.84 -3.52 -14.01
CA GLY A 18 11.76 -4.50 -14.13
C GLY A 18 10.82 -4.20 -15.32
N PHE A 19 10.44 -2.92 -15.48
CA PHE A 19 9.64 -2.45 -16.61
C PHE A 19 10.34 -2.70 -17.95
N LEU A 20 11.59 -2.27 -18.09
CA LEU A 20 12.38 -2.41 -19.32
C LEU A 20 12.68 -3.89 -19.63
N ALA A 21 12.96 -4.71 -18.61
CA ALA A 21 13.20 -6.13 -18.79
C ALA A 21 12.01 -6.85 -19.46
N VAL A 22 10.78 -6.54 -19.05
CA VAL A 22 9.58 -7.09 -19.67
C VAL A 22 9.31 -6.44 -21.03
N ARG A 23 9.46 -5.12 -21.13
CA ARG A 23 9.24 -4.35 -22.36
C ARG A 23 10.14 -4.83 -23.52
N PHE A 24 11.39 -5.13 -23.22
CA PHE A 24 12.37 -5.65 -24.20
C PHE A 24 12.41 -7.18 -24.27
N ARG A 25 11.44 -7.87 -23.63
CA ARG A 25 11.34 -9.34 -23.64
C ARG A 25 12.56 -10.09 -23.05
N LEU A 26 13.35 -9.40 -22.22
CA LEU A 26 14.45 -10.03 -21.47
C LEU A 26 13.94 -10.85 -20.28
N TYR A 27 12.74 -10.55 -19.80
CA TYR A 27 12.04 -11.28 -18.76
C TYR A 27 10.59 -11.53 -19.19
N PRO A 28 10.06 -12.77 -19.05
CA PRO A 28 8.71 -13.09 -19.51
C PRO A 28 7.66 -12.44 -18.60
N ALA A 29 6.60 -11.86 -19.19
CA ALA A 29 5.49 -11.27 -18.44
C ALA A 29 4.82 -12.28 -17.48
N THR A 30 4.74 -13.55 -17.87
CA THR A 30 4.21 -14.63 -17.02
C THR A 30 5.05 -14.85 -15.76
N GLY A 31 6.37 -14.62 -15.82
CA GLY A 31 7.28 -14.71 -14.66
C GLY A 31 7.06 -13.61 -13.62
N VAL A 32 6.55 -12.44 -14.04
CA VAL A 32 6.26 -11.32 -13.13
C VAL A 32 5.25 -11.71 -12.07
N ARG A 33 4.19 -12.42 -12.45
CA ARG A 33 3.17 -12.94 -11.50
C ARG A 33 3.78 -13.89 -10.48
N GLY A 34 4.73 -14.74 -10.93
CA GLY A 34 5.49 -15.62 -10.04
C GLY A 34 6.30 -14.86 -9.01
N LEU A 35 7.02 -13.79 -9.42
CA LEU A 35 7.77 -12.93 -8.51
C LEU A 35 6.87 -12.25 -7.47
N LEU A 36 5.76 -11.66 -7.91
CA LEU A 36 4.82 -11.01 -7.00
C LEU A 36 4.14 -12.01 -6.06
N THR A 37 3.83 -13.22 -6.55
CA THR A 37 3.30 -14.30 -5.70
C THR A 37 4.33 -14.74 -4.66
N PHE A 38 5.60 -14.91 -5.04
CA PHE A 38 6.67 -15.22 -4.11
C PHE A 38 6.82 -14.15 -3.03
N VAL A 39 6.85 -12.88 -3.43
CA VAL A 39 6.97 -11.77 -2.48
C VAL A 39 5.79 -11.74 -1.51
N ASN A 40 4.56 -11.79 -2.03
CA ASN A 40 3.37 -11.64 -1.19
C ASN A 40 3.10 -12.84 -0.28
N ASN A 41 3.39 -14.06 -0.74
CA ASN A 41 3.00 -15.28 -0.02
C ASN A 41 4.12 -15.86 0.84
N PHE A 42 5.38 -15.50 0.59
CA PHE A 42 6.53 -16.11 1.29
C PHE A 42 7.47 -15.05 1.86
N ALA A 43 8.01 -14.15 1.04
CA ALA A 43 9.05 -13.21 1.47
C ALA A 43 8.51 -12.15 2.45
N THR A 44 7.43 -11.46 2.09
CA THR A 44 6.84 -10.41 2.95
C THR A 44 6.27 -10.95 4.26
N PRO A 45 5.59 -12.12 4.33
CA PRO A 45 5.24 -12.72 5.61
C PRO A 45 6.43 -12.94 6.54
N CYS A 46 7.59 -13.38 6.02
CA CYS A 46 8.82 -13.50 6.82
C CYS A 46 9.32 -12.14 7.31
N LEU A 47 9.27 -11.10 6.45
CA LEU A 47 9.64 -9.74 6.84
C LEU A 47 8.76 -9.23 7.98
N LEU A 48 7.42 -9.37 7.84
CA LEU A 48 6.46 -8.93 8.85
C LEU A 48 6.54 -9.76 10.14
N PHE A 49 6.81 -11.06 10.03
CA PHE A 49 7.07 -11.93 11.17
C PHE A 49 8.25 -11.43 12.00
N ARG A 50 9.40 -11.20 11.35
CA ARG A 50 10.62 -10.69 12.02
C ARG A 50 10.37 -9.33 12.65
N ALA A 51 9.73 -8.45 11.93
CA ALA A 51 9.37 -7.12 12.42
C ALA A 51 8.51 -7.19 13.68
N ALA A 52 7.45 -8.00 13.65
CA ALA A 52 6.55 -8.16 14.78
C ALA A 52 7.20 -8.89 15.96
N LEU A 53 8.13 -9.81 15.68
CA LEU A 53 8.86 -10.55 16.72
C LEU A 53 9.77 -9.63 17.56
N SER A 54 10.35 -8.58 16.94
CA SER A 54 11.32 -7.68 17.57
C SER A 54 10.73 -6.36 18.08
N VAL A 55 9.46 -6.08 17.83
CA VAL A 55 8.82 -4.79 18.15
C VAL A 55 8.42 -4.71 19.62
N ASP A 56 8.76 -3.59 20.25
CA ASP A 56 8.15 -3.19 21.51
C ASP A 56 6.80 -2.50 21.24
N PHE A 57 5.71 -3.24 21.40
CA PHE A 57 4.36 -2.77 21.12
C PHE A 57 3.90 -1.60 21.98
N GLN A 58 4.39 -1.49 23.21
CA GLN A 58 4.00 -0.41 24.12
C GLN A 58 4.54 0.94 23.64
N SER A 59 5.71 0.93 23.00
CA SER A 59 6.36 2.16 22.50
C SER A 59 5.92 2.56 21.09
N VAL A 60 5.37 1.64 20.29
CA VAL A 60 5.17 1.82 18.84
C VAL A 60 3.71 2.06 18.43
N PHE A 61 2.75 1.55 19.21
CA PHE A 61 1.34 1.73 18.89
C PHE A 61 0.83 3.10 19.29
N ASN A 62 0.91 4.05 18.37
CA ASN A 62 0.37 5.40 18.56
C ASN A 62 -1.01 5.55 17.88
N PRO A 63 -2.11 5.64 18.66
CA PRO A 63 -3.46 5.77 18.12
C PRO A 63 -3.64 7.00 17.22
N GLN A 64 -2.95 8.10 17.51
CA GLN A 64 -3.05 9.33 16.72
C GLN A 64 -2.52 9.12 15.30
N ILE A 65 -1.42 8.34 15.14
CA ILE A 65 -0.86 7.98 13.83
C ILE A 65 -1.85 7.14 13.04
N ILE A 66 -2.42 6.13 13.68
CA ILE A 66 -3.43 5.25 13.06
C ILE A 66 -4.64 6.07 12.60
N ILE A 67 -5.19 6.91 13.50
CA ILE A 67 -6.35 7.76 13.19
C ILE A 67 -5.99 8.73 12.07
N GLY A 68 -4.86 9.44 12.13
CA GLY A 68 -4.47 10.43 11.13
C GLY A 68 -4.29 9.81 9.74
N PHE A 69 -3.58 8.68 9.66
CA PHE A 69 -3.35 7.97 8.40
C PHE A 69 -4.67 7.47 7.77
N TYR A 70 -5.50 6.75 8.55
CA TYR A 70 -6.73 6.15 8.01
C TYR A 70 -7.83 7.17 7.76
N THR A 71 -7.92 8.24 8.54
CA THR A 71 -8.86 9.33 8.24
C THR A 71 -8.52 9.97 6.90
N GLY A 72 -7.24 10.22 6.61
CA GLY A 72 -6.80 10.70 5.30
C GLY A 72 -7.20 9.74 4.16
N ALA A 73 -7.02 8.43 4.37
CA ALA A 73 -7.40 7.42 3.40
C ALA A 73 -8.92 7.37 3.17
N ILE A 74 -9.71 7.38 4.23
CA ILE A 74 -11.19 7.32 4.18
C ILE A 74 -11.76 8.58 3.51
N ILE A 75 -11.22 9.75 3.81
CA ILE A 75 -11.64 10.99 3.14
C ILE A 75 -11.29 10.94 1.65
N ALA A 76 -10.08 10.50 1.28
CA ALA A 76 -9.71 10.33 -0.12
C ALA A 76 -10.63 9.33 -0.85
N PHE A 77 -11.03 8.24 -0.19
CA PHE A 77 -12.01 7.29 -0.70
C PHE A 77 -13.37 7.93 -0.96
N THR A 78 -13.88 8.65 0.03
CA THR A 78 -15.18 9.33 -0.05
C THR A 78 -15.20 10.39 -1.17
N LEU A 79 -14.13 11.18 -1.27
CA LEU A 79 -13.95 12.13 -2.36
C LEU A 79 -13.83 11.44 -3.71
N GLY A 80 -13.14 10.30 -3.78
CA GLY A 80 -13.03 9.48 -4.99
C GLY A 80 -14.40 8.98 -5.46
N ILE A 81 -15.22 8.46 -4.54
CA ILE A 81 -16.61 8.05 -4.84
C ILE A 81 -17.43 9.25 -5.31
N PHE A 82 -17.34 10.39 -4.62
CA PHE A 82 -18.06 11.59 -4.97
C PHE A 82 -17.71 12.08 -6.37
N LEU A 83 -16.42 12.21 -6.70
CA LEU A 83 -15.96 12.62 -8.03
C LEU A 83 -16.39 11.62 -9.10
N SER A 84 -16.24 10.32 -8.86
CA SER A 84 -16.68 9.27 -9.79
C SER A 84 -18.18 9.39 -10.11
N ARG A 85 -19.00 9.64 -9.10
CA ARG A 85 -20.46 9.76 -9.25
C ARG A 85 -20.88 11.05 -9.96
N THR A 86 -20.26 12.17 -9.62
CA THR A 86 -20.74 13.51 -10.04
C THR A 86 -20.09 14.01 -11.32
N VAL A 87 -18.82 13.67 -11.53
CA VAL A 87 -18.03 14.16 -12.68
C VAL A 87 -17.96 13.12 -13.80
N PHE A 88 -17.78 11.85 -13.43
CA PHE A 88 -17.57 10.78 -14.41
C PHE A 88 -18.81 9.92 -14.67
N GLY A 89 -19.88 10.10 -13.90
CA GLY A 89 -21.17 9.43 -14.13
C GLY A 89 -21.20 7.94 -13.78
N ASP A 90 -20.22 7.45 -13.01
CA ASP A 90 -20.11 6.04 -12.61
C ASP A 90 -21.34 5.56 -11.84
N THR A 91 -21.67 4.29 -11.97
CA THR A 91 -22.62 3.61 -11.07
C THR A 91 -22.04 3.53 -9.64
N PRO A 92 -22.87 3.32 -8.59
CA PRO A 92 -22.36 3.27 -7.22
C PRO A 92 -21.23 2.22 -7.00
N GLY A 93 -21.32 1.05 -7.65
CA GLY A 93 -20.29 0.02 -7.55
C GLY A 93 -19.00 0.36 -8.31
N GLU A 94 -19.11 1.02 -9.46
CA GLU A 94 -17.95 1.54 -10.21
C GLU A 94 -17.24 2.64 -9.44
N ALA A 95 -18.01 3.58 -8.87
CA ALA A 95 -17.46 4.65 -8.06
C ALA A 95 -16.72 4.13 -6.81
N ALA A 96 -17.25 3.08 -6.17
CA ALA A 96 -16.55 2.45 -5.05
C ALA A 96 -15.23 1.79 -5.47
N ALA A 97 -15.19 1.12 -6.62
CA ALA A 97 -13.96 0.53 -7.15
C ALA A 97 -12.94 1.60 -7.56
N SER A 98 -13.37 2.66 -8.23
CA SER A 98 -12.52 3.81 -8.60
C SER A 98 -11.97 4.53 -7.37
N GLY A 99 -12.85 4.84 -6.39
CA GLY A 99 -12.45 5.48 -5.13
C GLY A 99 -11.43 4.68 -4.34
N PHE A 100 -11.51 3.34 -4.39
CA PHE A 100 -10.50 2.48 -3.76
C PHE A 100 -9.10 2.71 -4.32
N GLY A 101 -8.97 3.03 -5.61
CA GLY A 101 -7.72 3.48 -6.22
C GLY A 101 -7.15 4.75 -5.59
N GLY A 102 -8.01 5.69 -5.14
CA GLY A 102 -7.61 6.91 -4.45
C GLY A 102 -7.24 6.71 -2.97
N MET A 103 -7.50 5.54 -2.40
CA MET A 103 -7.33 5.24 -0.97
C MET A 103 -6.19 4.26 -0.67
N PHE A 104 -6.04 3.20 -1.45
CA PHE A 104 -5.18 2.07 -1.12
C PHE A 104 -3.73 2.29 -1.52
N SER A 105 -2.87 2.50 -0.54
CA SER A 105 -1.44 2.79 -0.74
C SER A 105 -0.60 1.55 -1.01
N ASN A 106 0.41 1.68 -1.86
CA ASN A 106 1.45 0.66 -2.06
C ASN A 106 2.50 0.71 -0.93
N CYS A 107 2.03 0.47 0.30
CA CYS A 107 2.85 0.59 1.49
C CYS A 107 3.96 -0.46 1.58
N VAL A 108 3.72 -1.67 1.06
CA VAL A 108 4.67 -2.80 1.18
C VAL A 108 5.74 -2.71 0.10
N LEU A 109 5.34 -2.70 -1.20
CA LEU A 109 6.30 -2.82 -2.30
C LEU A 109 7.14 -1.56 -2.52
N LEU A 110 6.56 -0.36 -2.28
CA LEU A 110 7.25 0.91 -2.39
C LEU A 110 7.47 1.60 -1.04
N GLY A 111 6.49 1.51 -0.13
CA GLY A 111 6.54 2.24 1.13
C GLY A 111 7.70 1.80 2.03
N ILE A 112 7.82 0.50 2.30
CA ILE A 112 8.92 -0.02 3.14
C ILE A 112 10.30 0.38 2.58
N PRO A 113 10.64 0.12 1.29
CA PRO A 113 11.93 0.50 0.74
C PRO A 113 12.25 2.00 0.84
N ILE A 114 11.28 2.84 0.52
CA ILE A 114 11.48 4.30 0.53
C ILE A 114 11.66 4.82 1.95
N ILE A 115 10.81 4.38 2.88
CA ILE A 115 10.87 4.80 4.29
C ILE A 115 12.19 4.35 4.93
N GLN A 116 12.59 3.09 4.72
CA GLN A 116 13.83 2.55 5.26
C GLN A 116 15.05 3.32 4.72
N ARG A 117 15.06 3.67 3.43
CA ARG A 117 16.14 4.47 2.85
C ARG A 117 16.14 5.93 3.30
N ALA A 118 14.96 6.52 3.53
CA ALA A 118 14.82 7.92 3.91
C ALA A 118 15.15 8.15 5.39
N PHE A 119 14.71 7.24 6.26
CA PHE A 119 14.67 7.46 7.71
C PHE A 119 15.36 6.35 8.52
N GLY A 120 15.85 5.29 7.84
CA GLY A 120 16.48 4.15 8.50
C GLY A 120 15.49 3.18 9.15
N ASP A 121 16.05 2.19 9.86
CA ASP A 121 15.26 1.12 10.48
C ASP A 121 14.39 1.61 11.66
N ALA A 122 14.73 2.73 12.27
CA ALA A 122 13.96 3.34 13.37
C ALA A 122 12.52 3.70 12.96
N ALA A 123 12.25 3.95 11.66
CA ALA A 123 10.92 4.24 11.15
C ALA A 123 10.04 2.98 11.01
N LEU A 124 10.65 1.80 10.85
CA LEU A 124 9.94 0.58 10.49
C LEU A 124 8.86 0.14 11.49
N PRO A 125 9.06 0.25 12.81
CA PRO A 125 8.01 -0.09 13.77
C PRO A 125 6.71 0.70 13.57
N THR A 126 6.80 2.01 13.35
CA THR A 126 5.63 2.87 13.04
C THR A 126 4.95 2.42 11.74
N ILE A 127 5.73 2.10 10.70
CA ILE A 127 5.20 1.61 9.42
C ILE A 127 4.48 0.28 9.60
N TYR A 128 5.03 -0.65 10.37
CA TYR A 128 4.42 -1.95 10.61
C TYR A 128 3.12 -1.84 11.43
N SER A 129 3.01 -0.89 12.35
CA SER A 129 1.76 -0.63 13.06
C SER A 129 0.63 -0.18 12.10
N ILE A 130 0.93 0.66 11.11
CA ILE A 130 -0.01 1.02 10.05
C ILE A 130 -0.29 -0.20 9.15
N LEU A 131 0.73 -0.90 8.67
CA LEU A 131 0.58 -2.04 7.76
C LEU A 131 -0.28 -3.15 8.34
N SER A 132 -0.20 -3.39 9.66
CA SER A 132 -0.98 -4.44 10.35
C SER A 132 -2.49 -4.29 10.16
N LEU A 133 -2.97 -3.06 10.01
CA LEU A 133 -4.38 -2.73 9.86
C LEU A 133 -4.76 -2.37 8.41
N HIS A 134 -3.76 -2.08 7.55
CA HIS A 134 -3.98 -1.45 6.24
C HIS A 134 -4.93 -2.23 5.33
N ALA A 135 -4.59 -3.49 5.06
CA ALA A 135 -5.45 -4.32 4.21
C ALA A 135 -6.78 -4.66 4.89
N ALA A 136 -6.75 -4.92 6.21
CA ALA A 136 -7.94 -5.29 6.97
C ALA A 136 -8.98 -4.15 6.96
N ILE A 137 -8.59 -2.93 7.28
CA ILE A 137 -9.50 -1.78 7.36
C ILE A 137 -9.95 -1.38 5.95
N LEU A 138 -9.00 -1.11 5.04
CA LEU A 138 -9.34 -0.46 3.78
C LEU A 138 -10.04 -1.40 2.80
N MET A 139 -9.62 -2.68 2.72
CA MET A 139 -10.31 -3.66 1.89
C MET A 139 -11.70 -3.97 2.43
N THR A 140 -11.86 -4.13 3.75
CA THR A 140 -13.17 -4.38 4.36
C THR A 140 -14.11 -3.20 4.11
N LEU A 141 -13.64 -1.97 4.29
CA LEU A 141 -14.44 -0.77 4.01
C LEU A 141 -14.89 -0.73 2.55
N ALA A 142 -13.96 -0.91 1.60
CA ALA A 142 -14.30 -0.90 0.18
C ALA A 142 -15.26 -2.04 -0.20
N MET A 143 -15.07 -3.24 0.36
CA MET A 143 -15.98 -4.37 0.16
C MET A 143 -17.37 -4.07 0.69
N LEU A 144 -17.50 -3.49 1.89
CA LEU A 144 -18.78 -3.12 2.46
C LEU A 144 -19.49 -2.08 1.59
N VAL A 145 -18.78 -1.05 1.14
CA VAL A 145 -19.36 -0.01 0.29
C VAL A 145 -19.83 -0.57 -1.05
N ILE A 146 -19.05 -1.45 -1.70
CA ILE A 146 -19.45 -2.04 -2.98
C ILE A 146 -20.63 -3.01 -2.83
N GLU A 147 -20.66 -3.80 -1.76
CA GLU A 147 -21.78 -4.71 -1.49
C GLU A 147 -23.07 -3.95 -1.11
N LEU A 148 -22.96 -2.88 -0.33
CA LEU A 148 -24.11 -1.98 -0.05
C LEU A 148 -24.61 -1.26 -1.31
N SER A 149 -23.73 -1.04 -2.29
CA SER A 149 -24.08 -0.44 -3.59
C SER A 149 -24.80 -1.42 -4.53
N ARG A 150 -24.72 -2.71 -4.26
CA ARG A 150 -25.45 -3.75 -4.99
C ARG A 150 -26.88 -3.81 -4.47
N ARG A 151 -27.85 -3.52 -5.33
CA ARG A 151 -29.29 -3.67 -5.00
C ARG A 151 -29.77 -5.13 -4.99
N ASP A 152 -28.87 -6.11 -5.14
CA ASP A 152 -29.17 -7.52 -5.41
C ASP A 152 -29.41 -8.38 -4.18
N GLY A 153 -29.64 -7.77 -2.99
CA GLY A 153 -30.08 -8.53 -1.79
C GLY A 153 -29.03 -9.45 -1.14
N THR A 154 -27.74 -9.29 -1.47
CA THR A 154 -26.67 -10.01 -0.76
C THR A 154 -26.60 -9.53 0.70
N SER A 155 -26.78 -10.46 1.64
CA SER A 155 -26.84 -10.11 3.06
C SER A 155 -25.48 -9.59 3.54
N LEU A 156 -25.49 -8.53 4.36
CA LEU A 156 -24.32 -7.99 5.07
C LEU A 156 -23.52 -9.08 5.77
N GLY A 157 -24.19 -10.10 6.33
CA GLY A 157 -23.55 -11.25 6.96
C GLY A 157 -22.63 -12.02 6.02
N LYS A 158 -23.01 -12.18 4.74
CA LYS A 158 -22.16 -12.86 3.73
C LYS A 158 -20.93 -12.01 3.38
N ALA A 159 -21.08 -10.70 3.26
CA ALA A 159 -19.95 -9.79 3.03
C ALA A 159 -18.94 -9.81 4.19
N VAL A 160 -19.41 -9.76 5.43
CA VAL A 160 -18.59 -9.86 6.65
C VAL A 160 -17.86 -11.21 6.73
N THR A 161 -18.55 -12.32 6.42
CA THR A 161 -17.93 -13.66 6.41
C THR A 161 -16.80 -13.77 5.37
N ILE A 162 -17.02 -13.25 4.16
CA ILE A 162 -16.00 -13.23 3.09
C ILE A 162 -14.81 -12.37 3.52
N ALA A 163 -15.06 -11.18 4.08
CA ALA A 163 -14.01 -10.29 4.57
C ALA A 163 -13.22 -10.96 5.70
N GLY A 164 -13.87 -11.54 6.68
CA GLY A 164 -13.25 -12.27 7.78
C GLY A 164 -12.37 -13.43 7.29
N ARG A 165 -12.87 -14.24 6.36
CA ARG A 165 -12.08 -15.32 5.76
C ARG A 165 -10.84 -14.81 5.05
N ARG A 166 -10.94 -13.72 4.28
CA ARG A 166 -9.80 -13.11 3.60
C ARG A 166 -8.74 -12.56 4.57
N ILE A 167 -9.16 -12.01 5.71
CA ILE A 167 -8.26 -11.56 6.77
C ILE A 167 -7.46 -12.73 7.33
N VAL A 168 -8.11 -13.81 7.77
CA VAL A 168 -7.45 -14.95 8.40
C VAL A 168 -6.63 -15.81 7.42
N THR A 169 -6.88 -15.71 6.12
CA THR A 169 -6.10 -16.41 5.08
C THR A 169 -5.06 -15.53 4.40
N ASN A 170 -4.94 -14.26 4.80
CA ASN A 170 -3.96 -13.34 4.22
C ASN A 170 -2.55 -13.69 4.71
N PRO A 171 -1.60 -14.09 3.84
CA PRO A 171 -0.26 -14.47 4.24
C PRO A 171 0.48 -13.38 5.02
N LEU A 172 0.24 -12.10 4.68
CA LEU A 172 0.86 -10.96 5.36
C LEU A 172 0.41 -10.88 6.83
N LEU A 173 -0.91 -11.04 7.06
CA LEU A 173 -1.48 -11.02 8.41
C LEU A 173 -1.11 -12.28 9.21
N ILE A 174 -0.96 -13.42 8.55
CA ILE A 174 -0.46 -14.64 9.18
C ILE A 174 0.97 -14.43 9.66
N GLY A 175 1.87 -13.92 8.80
CA GLY A 175 3.26 -13.62 9.17
C GLY A 175 3.35 -12.64 10.34
N LEU A 176 2.60 -11.54 10.26
CA LEU A 176 2.52 -10.55 11.33
C LEU A 176 1.99 -11.16 12.64
N GLY A 177 0.87 -11.91 12.58
CA GLY A 177 0.25 -12.54 13.74
C GLY A 177 1.15 -13.55 14.43
N LEU A 178 1.84 -14.39 13.66
CA LEU A 178 2.82 -15.33 14.21
C LEU A 178 4.00 -14.62 14.88
N GLY A 179 4.47 -13.51 14.28
CA GLY A 179 5.50 -12.67 14.89
C GLY A 179 5.05 -12.05 16.21
N LEU A 180 3.80 -11.54 16.28
CA LEU A 180 3.20 -11.02 17.51
C LEU A 180 3.11 -12.10 18.61
N ILE A 181 2.57 -13.26 18.26
CA ILE A 181 2.46 -14.39 19.21
C ILE A 181 3.83 -14.77 19.73
N GLY A 182 4.83 -14.87 18.84
CA GLY A 182 6.22 -15.15 19.21
C GLY A 182 6.80 -14.08 20.15
N ASN A 183 6.53 -12.80 19.87
CA ASN A 183 7.00 -11.67 20.70
C ASN A 183 6.40 -11.76 22.12
N PHE A 184 5.09 -11.92 22.24
CA PHE A 184 4.44 -12.08 23.54
C PHE A 184 4.88 -13.35 24.30
N ALA A 185 5.27 -14.40 23.58
CA ALA A 185 5.81 -15.63 24.17
C ALA A 185 7.29 -15.54 24.50
N GLY A 186 7.96 -14.42 24.20
CA GLY A 186 9.41 -14.28 24.37
C GLY A 186 10.23 -15.20 23.48
N LEU A 187 9.70 -15.57 22.28
CA LEU A 187 10.33 -16.51 21.37
C LEU A 187 11.67 -15.96 20.88
N GLN A 188 12.72 -16.75 21.12
CA GLN A 188 14.01 -16.54 20.49
C GLN A 188 14.20 -17.56 19.36
N LEU A 189 14.48 -17.04 18.16
CA LEU A 189 14.71 -17.92 17.03
C LEU A 189 16.06 -18.64 17.18
N ILE A 190 16.09 -19.92 16.86
CA ILE A 190 17.34 -20.64 16.65
C ILE A 190 18.05 -20.05 15.42
N GLU A 191 19.39 -20.11 15.39
CA GLU A 191 20.24 -19.50 14.35
C GLU A 191 19.78 -19.83 12.93
N ALA A 192 19.43 -21.08 12.64
CA ALA A 192 18.97 -21.52 11.33
C ALA A 192 17.63 -20.87 10.93
N ALA A 193 16.68 -20.71 11.86
CA ALA A 193 15.40 -20.08 11.60
C ALA A 193 15.54 -18.55 11.43
N ASP A 194 16.43 -17.95 12.22
CA ASP A 194 16.77 -16.53 12.07
C ASP A 194 17.40 -16.25 10.71
N ALA A 195 18.42 -17.00 10.32
CA ALA A 195 19.07 -16.88 9.03
C ALA A 195 18.09 -17.09 7.86
N PHE A 196 17.24 -18.13 7.93
CA PHE A 196 16.23 -18.39 6.91
C PHE A 196 15.26 -17.22 6.75
N THR A 197 14.65 -16.76 7.84
CA THR A 197 13.67 -15.67 7.79
C THR A 197 14.31 -14.36 7.37
N LEU A 198 15.59 -14.11 7.72
CA LEU A 198 16.35 -12.95 7.26
C LEU A 198 16.59 -12.98 5.75
N MET A 199 17.06 -14.11 5.19
CA MET A 199 17.25 -14.25 3.74
C MET A 199 15.95 -14.00 2.97
N MET A 200 14.83 -14.53 3.46
CA MET A 200 13.51 -14.28 2.85
C MET A 200 13.12 -12.80 2.93
N ALA A 201 13.31 -12.15 4.07
CA ALA A 201 13.03 -10.74 4.27
C ALA A 201 13.86 -9.84 3.35
N MET A 202 15.14 -10.13 3.17
CA MET A 202 16.04 -9.39 2.28
C MET A 202 15.64 -9.48 0.80
N ALA A 203 14.98 -10.55 0.39
CA ALA A 203 14.51 -10.73 -0.97
C ALA A 203 13.30 -9.81 -1.30
N VAL A 204 12.58 -9.29 -0.30
CA VAL A 204 11.35 -8.49 -0.50
C VAL A 204 11.61 -7.29 -1.41
N VAL A 205 12.54 -6.43 -1.05
CA VAL A 205 12.75 -5.16 -1.74
C VAL A 205 13.14 -5.34 -3.21
N PRO A 206 14.20 -6.08 -3.56
CA PRO A 206 14.62 -6.19 -4.96
C PRO A 206 13.59 -6.93 -5.82
N VAL A 207 13.01 -8.02 -5.31
CA VAL A 207 12.04 -8.82 -6.08
C VAL A 207 10.70 -8.09 -6.23
N ALA A 208 10.25 -7.41 -5.18
CA ALA A 208 9.02 -6.62 -5.22
C ALA A 208 9.10 -5.46 -6.22
N LEU A 209 10.18 -4.69 -6.18
CA LEU A 209 10.34 -3.51 -7.04
C LEU A 209 10.52 -3.91 -8.51
N PHE A 210 11.32 -4.96 -8.77
CA PHE A 210 11.45 -5.51 -10.11
C PHE A 210 10.11 -6.06 -10.61
N GLY A 211 9.41 -6.85 -9.79
CA GLY A 211 8.09 -7.40 -10.10
C GLY A 211 7.04 -6.30 -10.34
N LEU A 212 7.03 -5.24 -9.53
CA LEU A 212 6.17 -4.08 -9.72
C LEU A 212 6.43 -3.44 -11.08
N GLY A 213 7.69 -3.15 -11.41
CA GLY A 213 8.07 -2.60 -12.70
C GLY A 213 7.60 -3.47 -13.86
N GLY A 214 7.84 -4.78 -13.77
CA GLY A 214 7.36 -5.74 -14.76
C GLY A 214 5.84 -5.72 -14.93
N ALA A 215 5.10 -5.66 -13.83
CA ALA A 215 3.63 -5.62 -13.84
C ALA A 215 3.08 -4.35 -14.50
N LEU A 216 3.78 -3.22 -14.43
CA LEU A 216 3.36 -1.99 -15.10
C LEU A 216 3.23 -2.15 -16.63
N ASN A 217 3.89 -3.13 -17.24
CA ASN A 217 3.70 -3.44 -18.67
C ASN A 217 2.34 -4.07 -19.00
N GLU A 218 1.66 -4.68 -18.03
CA GLU A 218 0.31 -5.23 -18.23
C GLU A 218 -0.73 -4.09 -18.30
N TYR A 219 -0.40 -2.92 -17.77
CA TYR A 219 -1.28 -1.77 -17.75
C TYR A 219 -1.03 -0.91 -18.99
N GLN A 220 -2.06 -0.75 -19.79
CA GLN A 220 -2.04 0.16 -20.95
C GLN A 220 -2.95 1.35 -20.60
N LEU A 221 -2.47 2.57 -20.89
CA LEU A 221 -3.34 3.74 -20.83
C LEU A 221 -4.50 3.53 -21.82
N ARG A 222 -5.66 3.25 -21.27
CA ARG A 222 -6.91 3.01 -21.99
C ARG A 222 -7.86 4.18 -21.79
N GLU A 223 -9.10 4.01 -22.20
CA GLU A 223 -10.20 4.90 -21.86
C GLU A 223 -10.23 5.21 -20.35
N ASN A 224 -10.82 6.32 -19.97
CA ASN A 224 -10.95 6.77 -18.56
C ASN A 224 -9.65 7.18 -17.84
N TRP A 225 -8.57 7.52 -18.58
CA TRP A 225 -7.32 7.99 -17.97
C TRP A 225 -7.47 9.29 -17.17
N THR A 226 -8.43 10.16 -17.53
CA THR A 226 -8.73 11.41 -16.80
C THR A 226 -9.27 11.12 -15.41
N GLN A 227 -10.15 10.12 -15.29
CA GLN A 227 -10.66 9.67 -14.00
C GLN A 227 -9.52 9.04 -13.16
N ALA A 228 -8.69 8.22 -13.77
CA ALA A 228 -7.52 7.65 -13.11
C ALA A 228 -6.52 8.72 -12.64
N LEU A 229 -6.34 9.81 -13.41
CA LEU A 229 -5.53 10.95 -13.00
C LEU A 229 -6.13 11.65 -11.77
N ALA A 230 -7.46 11.83 -11.73
CA ALA A 230 -8.14 12.37 -10.56
C ALA A 230 -7.95 11.49 -9.32
N MET A 231 -8.11 10.16 -9.44
CA MET A 231 -7.86 9.21 -8.35
C MET A 231 -6.38 9.24 -7.90
N SER A 232 -5.46 9.36 -8.86
CA SER A 232 -4.02 9.52 -8.57
C SER A 232 -3.73 10.82 -7.82
N GLY A 233 -4.41 11.91 -8.18
CA GLY A 233 -4.32 13.19 -7.46
C GLY A 233 -4.80 13.10 -6.02
N LEU A 234 -5.94 12.45 -5.78
CA LEU A 234 -6.43 12.18 -4.42
C LEU A 234 -5.41 11.37 -3.63
N LYS A 235 -4.84 10.35 -4.24
CA LYS A 235 -3.89 9.45 -3.60
C LYS A 235 -2.57 10.12 -3.25
N LEU A 236 -1.97 10.87 -4.18
CA LEU A 236 -0.62 11.39 -4.04
C LEU A 236 -0.55 12.73 -3.29
N PHE A 237 -1.66 13.47 -3.25
CA PHE A 237 -1.67 14.82 -2.67
C PHE A 237 -2.72 14.98 -1.56
N VAL A 238 -3.96 14.57 -1.78
CA VAL A 238 -5.04 14.82 -0.82
C VAL A 238 -4.89 13.94 0.41
N GLN A 239 -4.68 12.64 0.25
CA GLN A 239 -4.52 11.72 1.38
C GLN A 239 -3.33 12.11 2.28
N PRO A 240 -2.10 12.32 1.79
CA PRO A 240 -0.98 12.73 2.64
C PRO A 240 -1.15 14.14 3.20
N ALA A 241 -1.80 15.08 2.51
CA ALA A 241 -2.09 16.41 3.04
C ALA A 241 -3.03 16.34 4.25
N ILE A 242 -4.08 15.53 4.18
CA ILE A 242 -4.99 15.31 5.33
C ILE A 242 -4.26 14.62 6.47
N ALA A 243 -3.46 13.60 6.19
CA ALA A 243 -2.64 12.94 7.21
C ALA A 243 -1.68 13.93 7.88
N TRP A 244 -1.02 14.79 7.10
CA TRP A 244 -0.16 15.85 7.62
C TRP A 244 -0.91 16.84 8.53
N VAL A 245 -2.06 17.34 8.07
CA VAL A 245 -2.89 18.28 8.85
C VAL A 245 -3.35 17.64 10.15
N LEU A 246 -3.74 16.37 10.14
CA LEU A 246 -4.18 15.71 11.36
C LEU A 246 -3.01 15.41 12.32
N LEU A 247 -1.89 14.92 11.81
CA LEU A 247 -0.80 14.46 12.64
C LEU A 247 0.01 15.64 13.23
N VAL A 248 0.28 16.68 12.43
CA VAL A 248 1.16 17.77 12.86
C VAL A 248 0.38 18.87 13.57
N PRO A 249 -0.51 19.70 12.94
CA PRO A 249 -1.16 20.80 13.64
C PRO A 249 -2.34 20.41 14.55
N VAL A 250 -2.98 19.24 14.34
CA VAL A 250 -4.17 18.86 15.14
C VAL A 250 -3.79 17.96 16.32
N PHE A 251 -3.07 16.87 16.06
CA PHE A 251 -2.72 15.90 17.10
C PHE A 251 -1.38 16.19 17.77
N HIS A 252 -0.59 17.13 17.24
CA HIS A 252 0.73 17.49 17.75
C HIS A 252 1.66 16.27 17.92
N VAL A 253 1.57 15.32 16.99
CA VAL A 253 2.45 14.16 16.97
C VAL A 253 3.88 14.62 16.71
N GLU A 254 4.84 14.03 17.41
CA GLU A 254 6.24 14.33 17.21
C GLU A 254 6.62 14.27 15.73
N HIS A 255 7.32 15.29 15.26
CA HIS A 255 7.60 15.48 13.84
C HIS A 255 8.30 14.26 13.20
N GLU A 256 9.25 13.65 13.92
CA GLU A 256 9.94 12.44 13.47
C GLU A 256 8.97 11.29 13.17
N THR A 257 8.03 11.06 14.04
CA THR A 257 7.06 9.97 13.89
C THR A 257 5.97 10.34 12.88
N ALA A 258 5.53 11.60 12.85
CA ALA A 258 4.53 12.08 11.90
C ALA A 258 5.02 11.97 10.45
N ARG A 259 6.29 12.31 10.16
CA ARG A 259 6.86 12.24 8.81
C ARG A 259 6.85 10.84 8.23
N TYR A 260 7.01 9.79 9.04
CA TYR A 260 6.93 8.41 8.58
C TYR A 260 5.54 8.08 8.02
N ALA A 261 4.50 8.44 8.75
CA ALA A 261 3.12 8.19 8.36
C ALA A 261 2.68 9.05 7.16
N VAL A 262 3.06 10.32 7.11
CA VAL A 262 2.75 11.22 5.99
C VAL A 262 3.42 10.75 4.70
N VAL A 263 4.70 10.41 4.74
CA VAL A 263 5.41 9.89 3.56
C VAL A 263 4.84 8.53 3.14
N LEU A 264 4.45 7.67 4.09
CA LEU A 264 3.76 6.41 3.77
C LEU A 264 2.39 6.67 3.12
N ALA A 265 1.64 7.68 3.58
CA ALA A 265 0.38 8.07 2.95
C ALA A 265 0.57 8.60 1.51
N ALA A 266 1.74 9.18 1.20
CA ALA A 266 2.10 9.66 -0.13
C ALA A 266 2.51 8.56 -1.13
N MET A 267 2.58 7.29 -0.70
CA MET A 267 2.88 6.19 -1.62
C MET A 267 1.79 6.07 -2.69
N PRO A 268 2.13 5.66 -3.92
CA PRO A 268 1.16 5.52 -5.00
C PRO A 268 0.15 4.42 -4.72
N THR A 269 -0.85 4.32 -5.57
CA THR A 269 -1.88 3.27 -5.50
C THR A 269 -1.26 1.89 -5.61
N GLY A 270 -1.61 1.01 -4.68
CA GLY A 270 -1.16 -0.38 -4.67
C GLY A 270 -1.84 -1.25 -5.72
N ILE A 271 -1.13 -2.27 -6.21
CA ILE A 271 -1.67 -3.27 -7.18
C ILE A 271 -2.98 -3.89 -6.69
N ASN A 272 -3.19 -3.97 -5.39
CA ASN A 272 -4.43 -4.50 -4.82
C ASN A 272 -5.68 -3.72 -5.26
N ALA A 273 -5.57 -2.46 -5.66
CA ALA A 273 -6.67 -1.70 -6.22
C ALA A 273 -7.14 -2.29 -7.56
N TYR A 274 -6.20 -2.67 -8.42
CA TYR A 274 -6.50 -3.36 -9.68
C TYR A 274 -7.09 -4.76 -9.44
N ILE A 275 -6.51 -5.52 -8.50
CA ILE A 275 -7.02 -6.85 -8.13
C ILE A 275 -8.45 -6.74 -7.59
N PHE A 276 -8.73 -5.76 -6.74
CA PHE A 276 -10.05 -5.49 -6.20
C PHE A 276 -11.06 -5.18 -7.33
N ALA A 277 -10.74 -4.26 -8.21
CA ALA A 277 -11.57 -3.90 -9.36
C ALA A 277 -11.86 -5.10 -10.26
N THR A 278 -10.86 -5.96 -10.49
CA THR A 278 -10.99 -7.19 -11.30
C THR A 278 -11.91 -8.21 -10.63
N ILE A 279 -11.81 -8.42 -9.31
CA ILE A 279 -12.65 -9.36 -8.57
C ILE A 279 -14.13 -8.96 -8.65
N TYR A 280 -14.41 -7.67 -8.57
CA TYR A 280 -15.76 -7.14 -8.63
C TYR A 280 -16.23 -6.85 -10.06
N ASN A 281 -15.32 -6.96 -11.04
CA ASN A 281 -15.55 -6.58 -12.44
C ASN A 281 -16.14 -5.16 -12.58
N ARG A 282 -15.52 -4.19 -11.89
CA ARG A 282 -15.93 -2.78 -11.85
C ARG A 282 -14.72 -1.87 -12.02
N SER A 283 -14.81 -0.90 -12.95
CA SER A 283 -13.78 0.13 -13.22
C SER A 283 -12.35 -0.43 -13.31
N VAL A 284 -12.19 -1.58 -13.96
CA VAL A 284 -10.90 -2.30 -14.02
C VAL A 284 -9.84 -1.47 -14.75
N ASP A 285 -10.22 -0.78 -15.82
CA ASP A 285 -9.40 0.14 -16.60
C ASP A 285 -8.98 1.38 -15.79
N VAL A 286 -9.91 1.98 -15.04
CA VAL A 286 -9.62 3.10 -14.13
C VAL A 286 -8.60 2.67 -13.07
N ALA A 287 -8.81 1.51 -12.45
CA ALA A 287 -7.89 1.00 -11.42
C ALA A 287 -6.50 0.71 -11.99
N ALA A 288 -6.41 0.08 -13.17
CA ALA A 288 -5.15 -0.19 -13.87
C ALA A 288 -4.40 1.11 -14.20
N ASN A 289 -5.11 2.08 -14.80
CA ASN A 289 -4.55 3.38 -15.13
C ASN A 289 -4.14 4.16 -13.87
N THR A 290 -4.90 4.07 -12.77
CA THR A 290 -4.56 4.73 -11.50
C THR A 290 -3.25 4.16 -10.93
N VAL A 291 -3.07 2.85 -10.93
CA VAL A 291 -1.81 2.22 -10.50
C VAL A 291 -0.64 2.72 -11.36
N LEU A 292 -0.79 2.74 -12.68
CA LEU A 292 0.25 3.18 -13.61
C LEU A 292 0.59 4.67 -13.42
N ILE A 293 -0.42 5.54 -13.48
CA ILE A 293 -0.25 7.00 -13.41
C ILE A 293 0.30 7.40 -12.04
N SER A 294 -0.30 6.89 -10.95
CA SER A 294 0.15 7.23 -9.60
C SER A 294 1.58 6.74 -9.35
N THR A 295 1.96 5.55 -9.84
CA THR A 295 3.33 5.05 -9.70
C THR A 295 4.32 5.93 -10.47
N ALA A 296 4.00 6.33 -11.70
CA ALA A 296 4.87 7.21 -12.48
C ALA A 296 5.02 8.60 -11.83
N LEU A 297 3.91 9.21 -11.39
CA LEU A 297 3.92 10.53 -10.75
C LEU A 297 4.51 10.51 -9.33
N SER A 298 4.53 9.35 -8.69
CA SER A 298 5.02 9.23 -7.31
C SER A 298 6.51 9.55 -7.15
N VAL A 299 7.31 9.45 -8.21
CA VAL A 299 8.71 9.91 -8.20
C VAL A 299 8.78 11.38 -7.75
N LEU A 300 7.91 12.21 -8.31
CA LEU A 300 7.88 13.65 -8.01
C LEU A 300 7.14 13.92 -6.68
N SER A 301 5.99 13.30 -6.47
CA SER A 301 5.17 13.56 -5.27
C SER A 301 5.85 13.07 -3.99
N ILE A 302 6.49 11.91 -3.99
CA ILE A 302 7.25 11.42 -2.83
C ILE A 302 8.44 12.34 -2.54
N SER A 303 9.15 12.77 -3.59
CA SER A 303 10.27 13.73 -3.42
C SER A 303 9.79 15.05 -2.81
N MET A 304 8.63 15.54 -3.24
CA MET A 304 7.97 16.72 -2.68
C MET A 304 7.61 16.52 -1.20
N TRP A 305 6.96 15.41 -0.85
CA TRP A 305 6.58 15.13 0.54
C TRP A 305 7.78 14.89 1.46
N LEU A 306 8.83 14.22 0.96
CA LEU A 306 10.09 14.10 1.69
C LEU A 306 10.72 15.47 1.96
N TYR A 307 10.63 16.39 0.98
CA TYR A 307 11.13 17.76 1.15
C TYR A 307 10.28 18.55 2.18
N ILE A 308 8.94 18.50 2.07
CA ILE A 308 8.04 19.16 3.04
C ILE A 308 8.26 18.64 4.45
N MET A 309 8.48 17.34 4.61
CA MET A 309 8.67 16.69 5.91
C MET A 309 10.13 16.70 6.39
N SER A 310 11.04 17.38 5.68
CA SER A 310 12.43 17.59 6.13
C SER A 310 12.60 18.85 7.01
N PHE A 311 11.60 19.68 7.08
CA PHE A 311 11.51 20.87 7.91
C PHE A 311 10.51 20.68 9.03
#